data_e30f4e23b80520a4d4a6de92056a38b8
#
_entry.id   e30f4e23b80520a4d4a6de92056a38b8
#
_cell.length_a   1.000
_cell.length_b   1.000
_cell.length_c   1.000
_cell.angle_alpha   90.00
_cell.angle_beta   90.00
_cell.angle_gamma   90.00
#
_symmetry.space_group_name_H-M   'P 1'
#
loop_
_entity.id
_entity.type
_entity.pdbx_description
1 polymer ?
#
loop_
_entity_poly.entity_id
_entity_poly.type
_entity_poly.pdbx_seq_one_letter_code
_entity_poly.pdbx_strand_id
1 'polypeptide(L)'
;MQGAKNESLAGITLFDGLSEGALEDLSKRCRWHKYQPNEQVIDRYSDSRDLYLIVEGRVRVVNYSVTGREVTFDEREEGEYFGELAALDGEPRSANVIALNELNVACLSQEAFNRLLLEHPQVTLKILHGLAKIVRASNKRIMDLSTVGANNRVHAEILRLAIQGVRTDNTAIVSPFPIHGDIASRVSTTRETVNRVFSDLSRRGIVKRSKSNLVVLDLIRLRKMIEDVVGEIN
;
A
#
# COMPACT_ATOMS: atom_id res chain seq x y z
N MET A 1 14.31 31.47 4.59
CA MET A 1 15.09 30.27 4.88
C MET A 1 14.17 29.18 5.47
N GLN A 2 13.22 28.68 4.67
CA GLN A 2 12.25 27.64 5.08
C GLN A 2 12.36 26.34 4.23
N GLY A 3 13.38 26.25 3.35
CA GLY A 3 13.55 25.12 2.42
C GLY A 3 14.38 23.92 2.92
N ALA A 4 15.07 24.01 4.05
CA ALA A 4 16.10 23.03 4.41
C ALA A 4 15.66 21.95 5.41
N LYS A 5 14.41 21.96 5.92
CA LYS A 5 13.96 20.99 6.93
C LYS A 5 13.34 19.70 6.37
N ASN A 6 13.00 19.62 5.08
CA ASN A 6 12.31 18.47 4.47
C ASN A 6 13.16 17.66 3.48
N GLU A 7 14.45 17.94 3.32
CA GLU A 7 15.35 17.21 2.41
C GLU A 7 16.27 16.27 3.21
N SER A 8 15.69 15.41 4.02
CA SER A 8 16.41 14.42 4.81
C SER A 8 15.93 13.01 4.48
N LEU A 9 16.86 12.09 4.32
CA LEU A 9 16.59 10.65 4.15
C LEU A 9 16.55 9.91 5.50
N ALA A 10 16.68 10.64 6.61
CA ALA A 10 16.47 10.08 7.94
C ALA A 10 15.02 9.59 8.08
N GLY A 11 14.83 8.37 8.54
CA GLY A 11 13.49 7.74 8.60
C GLY A 11 13.12 6.84 7.41
N ILE A 12 13.91 6.84 6.33
CA ILE A 12 13.74 5.86 5.25
C ILE A 12 14.24 4.49 5.72
N THR A 13 13.32 3.57 5.95
CA THR A 13 13.60 2.24 6.53
C THR A 13 14.60 1.42 5.71
N LEU A 14 14.65 1.66 4.39
CA LEU A 14 15.64 1.06 3.51
C LEU A 14 17.07 1.38 3.95
N PHE A 15 17.30 2.55 4.50
CA PHE A 15 18.63 3.09 4.85
C PHE A 15 19.02 2.95 6.31
N ASP A 16 18.17 2.29 7.14
CA ASP A 16 18.55 2.00 8.53
C ASP A 16 19.87 1.25 8.59
N GLY A 17 20.81 1.79 9.36
CA GLY A 17 22.16 1.27 9.53
C GLY A 17 23.20 1.92 8.61
N LEU A 18 22.83 2.89 7.77
CA LEU A 18 23.78 3.76 7.09
C LEU A 18 24.24 4.88 8.04
N SER A 19 25.47 5.35 7.85
CA SER A 19 26.00 6.51 8.60
C SER A 19 25.33 7.81 8.15
N GLU A 20 25.31 8.82 9.02
CA GLU A 20 24.80 10.16 8.68
C GLU A 20 25.47 10.74 7.45
N GLY A 21 26.81 10.60 7.31
CA GLY A 21 27.53 11.06 6.14
C GLY A 21 27.11 10.37 4.84
N ALA A 22 26.80 9.07 4.89
CA ALA A 22 26.27 8.33 3.73
C ALA A 22 24.87 8.82 3.36
N LEU A 23 24.01 9.10 4.35
CA LEU A 23 22.67 9.65 4.11
C LEU A 23 22.73 11.06 3.50
N GLU A 24 23.62 11.91 3.98
CA GLU A 24 23.83 13.25 3.41
C GLU A 24 24.31 13.20 1.96
N ASP A 25 25.24 12.29 1.63
CA ASP A 25 25.75 12.14 0.28
C ASP A 25 24.68 11.56 -0.67
N LEU A 26 23.84 10.66 -0.19
CA LEU A 26 22.67 10.15 -0.94
C LEU A 26 21.65 11.27 -1.16
N SER A 27 21.36 12.08 -0.13
CA SER A 27 20.41 13.20 -0.25
C SER A 27 20.81 14.18 -1.34
N LYS A 28 22.12 14.50 -1.47
CA LYS A 28 22.66 15.38 -2.53
C LYS A 28 22.50 14.80 -3.95
N ARG A 29 22.37 13.47 -4.06
CA ARG A 29 22.17 12.76 -5.35
C ARG A 29 20.70 12.61 -5.70
N CYS A 30 19.79 12.89 -4.77
CA CYS A 30 18.36 12.81 -4.99
C CYS A 30 17.82 14.07 -5.64
N ARG A 31 16.79 13.92 -6.48
CA ARG A 31 15.91 14.99 -6.92
C ARG A 31 14.68 14.97 -6.03
N TRP A 32 14.24 16.13 -5.57
CA TRP A 32 13.13 16.27 -4.63
C TRP A 32 11.89 16.75 -5.37
N HIS A 33 10.76 16.07 -5.13
CA HIS A 33 9.49 16.40 -5.76
C HIS A 33 8.37 16.39 -4.73
N LYS A 34 7.40 17.30 -4.94
CA LYS A 34 6.17 17.38 -4.16
C LYS A 34 4.99 17.16 -5.08
N TYR A 35 4.00 16.44 -4.60
CA TYR A 35 2.78 16.12 -5.32
C TYR A 35 1.57 16.46 -4.46
N GLN A 36 0.48 16.87 -5.13
CA GLN A 36 -0.79 17.11 -4.50
C GLN A 36 -1.63 15.83 -4.38
N PRO A 37 -2.64 15.78 -3.49
CA PRO A 37 -3.55 14.65 -3.41
C PRO A 37 -4.17 14.31 -4.78
N ASN A 38 -4.20 13.01 -5.12
CA ASN A 38 -4.66 12.45 -6.40
C ASN A 38 -3.77 12.76 -7.62
N GLU A 39 -2.62 13.37 -7.43
CA GLU A 39 -1.64 13.56 -8.52
C GLU A 39 -0.96 12.24 -8.87
N GLN A 40 -0.73 12.01 -10.17
CA GLN A 40 -0.02 10.85 -10.67
C GLN A 40 1.48 11.05 -10.52
N VAL A 41 2.12 10.21 -9.71
CA VAL A 41 3.57 10.25 -9.42
C VAL A 41 4.35 9.44 -10.44
N ILE A 42 3.85 8.25 -10.77
CA ILE A 42 4.40 7.39 -11.83
C ILE A 42 3.28 7.04 -12.81
N ASP A 43 3.57 7.26 -14.09
CA ASP A 43 2.80 6.68 -15.17
C ASP A 43 3.44 5.35 -15.60
N ARG A 44 2.63 4.28 -15.69
CA ARG A 44 3.07 2.97 -16.16
C ARG A 44 3.74 3.00 -17.54
N TYR A 45 3.38 3.96 -18.37
CA TYR A 45 3.91 4.11 -19.72
C TYR A 45 5.12 5.08 -19.79
N SER A 46 5.57 5.63 -18.66
CA SER A 46 6.73 6.50 -18.60
C SER A 46 8.05 5.73 -18.73
N ASP A 47 9.04 6.38 -19.30
CA ASP A 47 10.40 5.82 -19.45
C ASP A 47 11.28 5.99 -18.22
N SER A 48 10.76 6.56 -17.13
CA SER A 48 11.54 6.74 -15.90
C SER A 48 11.91 5.40 -15.25
N ARG A 49 13.08 5.34 -14.62
CA ARG A 49 13.60 4.14 -13.93
C ARG A 49 14.06 4.47 -12.50
N ASP A 50 13.70 5.65 -12.01
CA ASP A 50 14.11 6.12 -10.69
C ASP A 50 13.46 5.31 -9.57
N LEU A 51 14.17 5.17 -8.46
CA LEU A 51 13.61 4.75 -7.17
C LEU A 51 13.03 5.98 -6.47
N TYR A 52 11.86 5.85 -5.87
CA TYR A 52 11.19 6.89 -5.10
C TYR A 52 11.17 6.54 -3.62
N LEU A 53 11.59 7.47 -2.77
CA LEU A 53 11.65 7.36 -1.32
C LEU A 53 10.60 8.31 -0.72
N ILE A 54 9.67 7.80 0.07
CA ILE A 54 8.59 8.60 0.64
C ILE A 54 9.09 9.26 1.91
N VAL A 55 9.30 10.58 1.87
CA VAL A 55 9.75 11.37 3.01
C VAL A 55 8.56 11.86 3.83
N GLU A 56 7.44 12.13 3.19
CA GLU A 56 6.18 12.52 3.83
C GLU A 56 5.01 12.12 2.92
N GLY A 57 3.94 11.65 3.51
CA GLY A 57 2.72 11.32 2.79
C GLY A 57 2.56 9.83 2.48
N ARG A 58 1.63 9.53 1.56
CA ARG A 58 1.27 8.16 1.18
C ARG A 58 0.93 8.09 -0.30
N VAL A 59 1.19 6.93 -0.88
CA VAL A 59 0.87 6.63 -2.28
C VAL A 59 0.09 5.33 -2.39
N ARG A 60 -0.63 5.19 -3.51
CA ARG A 60 -1.30 3.96 -3.91
C ARG A 60 -0.72 3.47 -5.23
N VAL A 61 -0.33 2.20 -5.27
CA VAL A 61 0.16 1.51 -6.47
C VAL A 61 -1.02 0.82 -7.13
N VAL A 62 -1.34 1.21 -8.36
CA VAL A 62 -2.55 0.78 -9.07
C VAL A 62 -2.29 0.42 -10.53
N ASN A 63 -3.18 -0.43 -11.06
CA ASN A 63 -3.37 -0.55 -12.50
C ASN A 63 -4.86 -0.49 -12.84
N TYR A 64 -5.13 -0.24 -14.12
CA TYR A 64 -6.48 -0.16 -14.64
C TYR A 64 -6.74 -1.30 -15.61
N SER A 65 -7.90 -1.96 -15.47
CA SER A 65 -8.36 -2.93 -16.46
C SER A 65 -8.72 -2.23 -17.76
N VAL A 66 -8.93 -3.01 -18.84
CA VAL A 66 -9.41 -2.50 -20.13
C VAL A 66 -10.73 -1.72 -20.01
N THR A 67 -11.56 -2.05 -19.01
CA THR A 67 -12.83 -1.37 -18.72
C THR A 67 -12.65 -0.15 -17.79
N GLY A 68 -11.42 0.28 -17.49
CA GLY A 68 -11.12 1.40 -16.61
C GLY A 68 -11.29 1.12 -15.11
N ARG A 69 -11.51 -0.16 -14.73
CA ARG A 69 -11.62 -0.51 -13.31
C ARG A 69 -10.24 -0.50 -12.67
N GLU A 70 -10.10 0.25 -11.58
CA GLU A 70 -8.89 0.29 -10.77
C GLU A 70 -8.67 -1.03 -10.00
N VAL A 71 -7.44 -1.49 -10.00
CA VAL A 71 -6.94 -2.60 -9.17
C VAL A 71 -5.79 -2.09 -8.35
N THR A 72 -5.98 -1.99 -7.04
CA THR A 72 -4.92 -1.61 -6.10
C THR A 72 -4.02 -2.82 -5.83
N PHE A 73 -2.72 -2.65 -6.03
CA PHE A 73 -1.70 -3.64 -5.70
C PHE A 73 -1.20 -3.46 -4.28
N ASP A 74 -0.88 -2.21 -3.92
CA ASP A 74 -0.29 -1.88 -2.62
C ASP A 74 -0.54 -0.42 -2.25
N GLU A 75 -0.33 -0.06 -0.99
CA GLU A 75 -0.21 1.31 -0.50
C GLU A 75 1.11 1.43 0.25
N ARG A 76 1.80 2.54 0.05
CA ARG A 76 3.07 2.86 0.68
C ARG A 76 2.96 4.18 1.44
N GLU A 77 3.65 4.27 2.56
CA GLU A 77 3.62 5.42 3.45
C GLU A 77 5.02 5.96 3.76
N GLU A 78 5.07 7.02 4.53
CA GLU A 78 6.30 7.66 4.97
C GLU A 78 7.31 6.63 5.49
N GLY A 79 8.58 6.80 5.09
CA GLY A 79 9.67 5.88 5.41
C GLY A 79 9.83 4.70 4.46
N GLU A 80 8.87 4.47 3.57
CA GLU A 80 8.91 3.40 2.57
C GLU A 80 9.41 3.90 1.21
N TYR A 81 9.49 2.99 0.24
CA TYR A 81 9.93 3.27 -1.13
C TYR A 81 9.04 2.56 -2.15
N PHE A 82 9.09 3.04 -3.40
CA PHE A 82 8.39 2.43 -4.54
C PHE A 82 9.16 2.67 -5.85
N GLY A 83 8.78 1.95 -6.91
CA GLY A 83 9.42 2.04 -8.23
C GLY A 83 10.71 1.23 -8.33
N GLU A 84 10.98 0.38 -7.35
CA GLU A 84 12.18 -0.46 -7.23
C GLU A 84 12.32 -1.47 -8.36
N LEU A 85 11.22 -2.00 -8.92
CA LEU A 85 11.28 -3.01 -9.97
C LEU A 85 12.00 -2.46 -11.20
N ALA A 86 11.49 -1.36 -11.76
CA ALA A 86 12.11 -0.72 -12.92
C ALA A 86 13.51 -0.14 -12.62
N ALA A 87 13.77 0.26 -11.37
CA ALA A 87 15.09 0.73 -10.95
C ALA A 87 16.13 -0.41 -10.91
N LEU A 88 15.70 -1.65 -10.62
CA LEU A 88 16.56 -2.82 -10.57
C LEU A 88 16.84 -3.43 -11.94
N ASP A 89 15.77 -3.70 -12.71
CA ASP A 89 15.86 -4.51 -13.94
C ASP A 89 15.90 -3.66 -15.23
N GLY A 90 15.61 -2.36 -15.15
CA GLY A 90 15.55 -1.47 -16.31
C GLY A 90 14.31 -1.65 -17.19
N GLU A 91 13.41 -2.54 -16.81
CA GLU A 91 12.16 -2.79 -17.54
C GLU A 91 11.15 -1.64 -17.37
N PRO A 92 10.11 -1.54 -18.21
CA PRO A 92 9.05 -0.55 -18.04
C PRO A 92 8.39 -0.61 -16.67
N ARG A 93 7.80 0.51 -16.25
CA ARG A 93 7.05 0.58 -14.99
C ARG A 93 5.96 -0.50 -14.93
N SER A 94 5.88 -1.23 -13.84
CA SER A 94 4.90 -2.31 -13.64
C SER A 94 3.50 -1.79 -13.31
N ALA A 95 3.39 -0.57 -12.76
CA ALA A 95 2.15 0.03 -12.30
C ALA A 95 2.20 1.56 -12.32
N ASN A 96 1.01 2.17 -12.22
CA ASN A 96 0.84 3.59 -11.91
C ASN A 96 0.97 3.79 -10.39
N VAL A 97 1.41 4.99 -9.99
CA VAL A 97 1.45 5.40 -8.58
C VAL A 97 0.75 6.74 -8.42
N ILE A 98 -0.18 6.83 -7.48
CA ILE A 98 -1.01 8.01 -7.21
C ILE A 98 -0.77 8.48 -5.77
N ALA A 99 -0.58 9.77 -5.58
CA ALA A 99 -0.51 10.39 -4.26
C ALA A 99 -1.88 10.37 -3.56
N LEU A 100 -1.95 9.88 -2.33
CA LEU A 100 -3.19 9.83 -1.54
C LEU A 100 -3.44 11.11 -0.73
N ASN A 101 -2.39 11.82 -0.41
CA ASN A 101 -2.37 13.10 0.31
C ASN A 101 -1.23 13.96 -0.22
N GLU A 102 -0.95 15.09 0.41
CA GLU A 102 0.29 15.83 0.13
C GLU A 102 1.47 14.89 0.31
N LEU A 103 2.35 14.87 -0.69
CA LEU A 103 3.44 13.89 -0.80
C LEU A 103 4.75 14.63 -1.07
N ASN A 104 5.79 14.28 -0.31
CA ASN A 104 7.16 14.70 -0.56
C ASN A 104 8.04 13.45 -0.75
N VAL A 105 8.74 13.38 -1.89
CA VAL A 105 9.59 12.24 -2.25
C VAL A 105 10.97 12.68 -2.67
N ALA A 106 11.95 11.84 -2.34
CA ALA A 106 13.29 11.90 -2.90
C ALA A 106 13.42 10.85 -4.02
N CYS A 107 13.85 11.25 -5.20
CA CYS A 107 14.00 10.39 -6.37
C CYS A 107 15.47 10.11 -6.61
N LEU A 108 15.86 8.84 -6.56
CA LEU A 108 17.21 8.37 -6.84
C LEU A 108 17.25 7.73 -8.23
N SER A 109 18.16 8.21 -9.10
CA SER A 109 18.28 7.64 -10.45
C SER A 109 18.65 6.15 -10.41
N GLN A 110 18.28 5.40 -11.44
CA GLN A 110 18.64 3.98 -11.57
C GLN A 110 20.14 3.75 -11.38
N GLU A 111 20.98 4.58 -12.00
CA GLU A 111 22.44 4.45 -11.87
C GLU A 111 22.91 4.64 -10.42
N ALA A 112 22.42 5.69 -9.75
CA ALA A 112 22.77 5.97 -8.37
C ALA A 112 22.25 4.88 -7.41
N PHE A 113 21.05 4.33 -7.69
CA PHE A 113 20.49 3.22 -6.94
C PHE A 113 21.32 1.94 -7.10
N ASN A 114 21.68 1.57 -8.33
CA ASN A 114 22.51 0.39 -8.57
C ASN A 114 23.90 0.52 -7.91
N ARG A 115 24.48 1.71 -7.91
CA ARG A 115 25.72 1.98 -7.19
C ARG A 115 25.56 1.80 -5.69
N LEU A 116 24.49 2.34 -5.12
CA LEU A 116 24.16 2.20 -3.70
C LEU A 116 24.05 0.73 -3.29
N LEU A 117 23.41 -0.11 -4.11
CA LEU A 117 23.26 -1.55 -3.84
C LEU A 117 24.61 -2.29 -3.81
N LEU A 118 25.56 -1.88 -4.64
CA LEU A 118 26.93 -2.46 -4.67
C LEU A 118 27.77 -1.98 -3.49
N GLU A 119 27.63 -0.70 -3.12
CA GLU A 119 28.40 -0.10 -2.02
C GLU A 119 27.89 -0.50 -0.63
N HIS A 120 26.58 -0.86 -0.52
CA HIS A 120 25.91 -1.13 0.75
C HIS A 120 25.12 -2.46 0.72
N PRO A 121 25.77 -3.61 0.93
CA PRO A 121 25.11 -4.92 0.88
C PRO A 121 23.90 -5.08 1.82
N GLN A 122 23.90 -4.38 2.96
CA GLN A 122 22.76 -4.35 3.88
C GLN A 122 21.50 -3.75 3.24
N VAL A 123 21.64 -2.73 2.37
CA VAL A 123 20.53 -2.14 1.61
C VAL A 123 20.03 -3.16 0.58
N THR A 124 20.95 -3.84 -0.10
CA THR A 124 20.63 -4.91 -1.05
C THR A 124 19.80 -6.03 -0.41
N LEU A 125 20.20 -6.48 0.79
CA LEU A 125 19.43 -7.49 1.53
C LEU A 125 18.02 -7.01 1.88
N LYS A 126 17.84 -5.74 2.24
CA LYS A 126 16.51 -5.16 2.51
C LYS A 126 15.65 -5.14 1.24
N ILE A 127 16.21 -4.78 0.10
CA ILE A 127 15.51 -4.86 -1.20
C ILE A 127 15.10 -6.31 -1.50
N LEU A 128 16.00 -7.29 -1.37
CA LEU A 128 15.68 -8.71 -1.58
C LEU A 128 14.56 -9.19 -0.64
N HIS A 129 14.59 -8.79 0.63
CA HIS A 129 13.50 -9.09 1.57
C HIS A 129 12.18 -8.44 1.15
N GLY A 130 12.21 -7.20 0.64
CA GLY A 130 11.04 -6.51 0.09
C GLY A 130 10.44 -7.27 -1.09
N LEU A 131 11.28 -7.68 -2.06
CA LEU A 131 10.86 -8.48 -3.22
C LEU A 131 10.27 -9.83 -2.80
N ALA A 132 10.89 -10.51 -1.82
CA ALA A 132 10.35 -11.76 -1.28
C ALA A 132 8.97 -11.57 -0.63
N LYS A 133 8.72 -10.44 0.05
CA LYS A 133 7.39 -10.09 0.58
C LYS A 133 6.38 -9.87 -0.56
N ILE A 134 6.76 -9.14 -1.61
CA ILE A 134 5.91 -8.91 -2.79
C ILE A 134 5.51 -10.23 -3.43
N VAL A 135 6.45 -11.14 -3.65
CA VAL A 135 6.18 -12.47 -4.23
C VAL A 135 5.20 -13.27 -3.37
N ARG A 136 5.41 -13.31 -2.04
CA ARG A 136 4.49 -14.02 -1.13
C ARG A 136 3.09 -13.40 -1.12
N ALA A 137 3.00 -12.07 -1.10
CA ALA A 137 1.73 -11.35 -1.15
C ALA A 137 1.00 -11.61 -2.48
N SER A 138 1.73 -11.62 -3.60
CA SER A 138 1.17 -11.93 -4.92
C SER A 138 0.65 -13.37 -5.01
N ASN A 139 1.41 -14.34 -4.50
CA ASN A 139 0.98 -15.74 -4.45
C ASN A 139 -0.29 -15.91 -3.60
N LYS A 140 -0.32 -15.30 -2.42
CA LYS A 140 -1.52 -15.29 -1.58
C LYS A 140 -2.72 -14.67 -2.32
N ARG A 141 -2.51 -13.53 -2.98
CA ARG A 141 -3.58 -12.85 -3.74
C ARG A 141 -4.10 -13.72 -4.89
N ILE A 142 -3.24 -14.44 -5.61
CA ILE A 142 -3.63 -15.39 -6.66
C ILE A 142 -4.50 -16.51 -6.06
N MET A 143 -4.10 -17.09 -4.94
CA MET A 143 -4.88 -18.10 -4.23
C MET A 143 -6.24 -17.55 -3.79
N ASP A 144 -6.28 -16.38 -3.14
CA ASP A 144 -7.52 -15.74 -2.67
C ASP A 144 -8.48 -15.45 -3.84
N LEU A 145 -7.97 -15.00 -4.99
CA LEU A 145 -8.77 -14.74 -6.18
C LEU A 145 -9.31 -16.03 -6.81
N SER A 146 -8.56 -17.13 -6.72
CA SER A 146 -8.91 -18.41 -7.32
C SER A 146 -9.86 -19.25 -6.45
N THR A 147 -9.78 -19.11 -5.13
CA THR A 147 -10.47 -20.01 -4.18
C THR A 147 -11.54 -19.32 -3.34
N VAL A 148 -11.44 -17.99 -3.13
CA VAL A 148 -12.33 -17.24 -2.23
C VAL A 148 -13.32 -16.40 -3.02
N GLY A 149 -14.61 -16.60 -2.80
CA GLY A 149 -15.67 -15.79 -3.45
C GLY A 149 -15.57 -14.28 -3.09
N ALA A 150 -16.02 -13.41 -4.00
CA ALA A 150 -15.90 -11.96 -3.86
C ALA A 150 -16.49 -11.41 -2.55
N ASN A 151 -17.61 -11.95 -2.06
CA ASN A 151 -18.22 -11.54 -0.80
C ASN A 151 -17.29 -11.80 0.39
N ASN A 152 -16.64 -12.96 0.41
CA ASN A 152 -15.74 -13.34 1.51
C ASN A 152 -14.44 -12.56 1.47
N ARG A 153 -13.94 -12.18 0.29
CA ARG A 153 -12.81 -11.25 0.20
C ARG A 153 -13.16 -9.87 0.77
N VAL A 154 -14.39 -9.39 0.60
CA VAL A 154 -14.89 -8.17 1.26
C VAL A 154 -14.97 -8.35 2.77
N HIS A 155 -15.47 -9.48 3.27
CA HIS A 155 -15.49 -9.78 4.72
C HIS A 155 -14.08 -9.77 5.30
N ALA A 156 -13.11 -10.42 4.62
CA ALA A 156 -11.71 -10.46 5.04
C ALA A 156 -11.07 -9.07 5.10
N GLU A 157 -11.35 -8.19 4.12
CA GLU A 157 -10.85 -6.81 4.14
C GLU A 157 -11.45 -5.98 5.28
N ILE A 158 -12.75 -6.14 5.55
CA ILE A 158 -13.39 -5.49 6.70
C ILE A 158 -12.75 -5.96 8.02
N LEU A 159 -12.49 -7.27 8.17
CA LEU A 159 -11.83 -7.82 9.35
C LEU A 159 -10.39 -7.28 9.47
N ARG A 160 -9.64 -7.22 8.38
CA ARG A 160 -8.27 -6.67 8.36
C ARG A 160 -8.25 -5.22 8.83
N LEU A 161 -9.14 -4.39 8.34
CA LEU A 161 -9.29 -2.99 8.77
C LEU A 161 -9.72 -2.89 10.23
N ALA A 162 -10.61 -3.77 10.68
CA ALA A 162 -11.07 -3.81 12.07
C ALA A 162 -9.95 -4.23 13.05
N ILE A 163 -9.06 -5.13 12.64
CA ILE A 163 -7.89 -5.52 13.45
C ILE A 163 -6.92 -4.35 13.65
N GLN A 164 -6.77 -3.49 12.66
CA GLN A 164 -5.96 -2.28 12.75
C GLN A 164 -6.67 -1.12 13.48
N GLY A 165 -7.98 -1.21 13.66
CA GLY A 165 -8.80 -0.21 14.33
C GLY A 165 -8.80 -0.30 15.85
N VAL A 166 -9.47 0.64 16.49
CA VAL A 166 -9.68 0.63 17.94
C VAL A 166 -10.65 -0.49 18.30
N ARG A 167 -10.26 -1.38 19.23
CA ARG A 167 -11.05 -2.53 19.69
C ARG A 167 -11.27 -2.47 21.19
N THR A 168 -12.49 -2.80 21.60
CA THR A 168 -12.88 -3.09 22.97
C THR A 168 -13.73 -4.33 22.94
N ASP A 169 -13.38 -5.35 23.71
CA ASP A 169 -14.05 -6.65 23.72
C ASP A 169 -14.20 -7.26 22.32
N ASN A 170 -15.45 -7.50 21.89
CA ASN A 170 -15.81 -8.06 20.59
C ASN A 170 -16.12 -7.00 19.53
N THR A 171 -15.72 -5.73 19.74
CA THR A 171 -16.04 -4.61 18.85
C THR A 171 -14.79 -3.93 18.29
N ALA A 172 -14.94 -3.23 17.14
CA ALA A 172 -13.88 -2.39 16.58
C ALA A 172 -14.44 -1.15 15.89
N ILE A 173 -13.65 -0.07 15.86
CA ILE A 173 -13.95 1.15 15.12
C ILE A 173 -12.87 1.36 14.07
N VAL A 174 -13.27 1.39 12.82
CA VAL A 174 -12.40 1.75 11.69
C VAL A 174 -12.63 3.21 11.35
N SER A 175 -11.60 4.04 11.52
CA SER A 175 -11.68 5.49 11.32
C SER A 175 -10.37 6.03 10.70
N PRO A 176 -10.41 6.77 9.59
CA PRO A 176 -11.55 6.89 8.69
C PRO A 176 -11.83 5.58 7.96
N PHE A 177 -13.11 5.34 7.64
CA PHE A 177 -13.48 4.15 6.87
C PHE A 177 -13.32 4.43 5.37
N PRO A 178 -12.59 3.57 4.61
CA PRO A 178 -12.40 3.75 3.18
C PRO A 178 -13.73 3.80 2.42
N ILE A 179 -13.79 4.53 1.32
CA ILE A 179 -14.96 4.49 0.44
C ILE A 179 -15.09 3.10 -0.20
N HIS A 180 -16.32 2.73 -0.57
CA HIS A 180 -16.59 1.38 -1.12
C HIS A 180 -15.85 1.10 -2.44
N GLY A 181 -15.46 2.14 -3.20
CA GLY A 181 -14.62 2.02 -4.38
C GLY A 181 -13.20 1.54 -4.03
N ASP A 182 -12.60 2.09 -2.98
CA ASP A 182 -11.27 1.69 -2.53
C ASP A 182 -11.26 0.23 -2.04
N ILE A 183 -12.30 -0.18 -1.29
CA ILE A 183 -12.44 -1.58 -0.88
C ILE A 183 -12.57 -2.49 -2.10
N ALA A 184 -13.38 -2.10 -3.07
CA ALA A 184 -13.59 -2.87 -4.30
C ALA A 184 -12.29 -3.05 -5.08
N SER A 185 -11.45 -2.00 -5.20
CA SER A 185 -10.17 -2.07 -5.91
C SER A 185 -9.14 -2.95 -5.17
N ARG A 186 -9.10 -2.90 -3.84
CA ARG A 186 -8.19 -3.72 -3.01
C ARG A 186 -8.52 -5.21 -3.11
N VAL A 187 -9.81 -5.58 -3.08
CA VAL A 187 -10.24 -7.00 -3.09
C VAL A 187 -10.62 -7.51 -4.48
N SER A 188 -10.33 -6.75 -5.53
CA SER A 188 -10.61 -7.10 -6.94
C SER A 188 -12.07 -7.50 -7.18
N THR A 189 -13.01 -6.64 -6.73
CA THR A 189 -14.47 -6.81 -6.94
C THR A 189 -15.10 -5.51 -7.41
N THR A 190 -16.43 -5.46 -7.53
CA THR A 190 -17.17 -4.25 -7.92
C THR A 190 -17.71 -3.50 -6.70
N ARG A 191 -17.94 -2.18 -6.86
CA ARG A 191 -18.56 -1.34 -5.81
C ARG A 191 -19.94 -1.86 -5.42
N GLU A 192 -20.71 -2.40 -6.36
CA GLU A 192 -22.03 -2.99 -6.15
C GLU A 192 -21.93 -4.22 -5.23
N THR A 193 -20.93 -5.06 -5.43
CA THR A 193 -20.67 -6.21 -4.56
C THR A 193 -20.35 -5.76 -3.15
N VAL A 194 -19.48 -4.75 -3.00
CA VAL A 194 -19.17 -4.17 -1.67
C VAL A 194 -20.43 -3.62 -1.02
N ASN A 195 -21.24 -2.81 -1.73
CA ASN A 195 -22.49 -2.27 -1.20
C ASN A 195 -23.45 -3.37 -0.72
N ARG A 196 -23.60 -4.45 -1.50
CA ARG A 196 -24.46 -5.59 -1.15
C ARG A 196 -23.98 -6.28 0.12
N VAL A 197 -22.67 -6.52 0.23
CA VAL A 197 -22.07 -7.14 1.42
C VAL A 197 -22.28 -6.26 2.66
N PHE A 198 -22.04 -4.96 2.55
CA PHE A 198 -22.27 -4.04 3.67
C PHE A 198 -23.74 -4.01 4.12
N SER A 199 -24.67 -3.99 3.17
CA SER A 199 -26.11 -4.03 3.46
C SER A 199 -26.50 -5.33 4.20
N ASP A 200 -25.92 -6.47 3.80
CA ASP A 200 -26.15 -7.75 4.45
C ASP A 200 -25.58 -7.78 5.88
N LEU A 201 -24.32 -7.38 6.05
CA LEU A 201 -23.67 -7.33 7.37
C LEU A 201 -24.39 -6.36 8.33
N SER A 202 -24.86 -5.23 7.82
CA SER A 202 -25.63 -4.26 8.60
C SER A 202 -26.99 -4.83 9.04
N ARG A 203 -27.71 -5.47 8.14
CA ARG A 203 -28.98 -6.14 8.43
C ARG A 203 -28.82 -7.27 9.47
N ARG A 204 -27.70 -7.98 9.45
CA ARG A 204 -27.35 -9.01 10.44
C ARG A 204 -26.84 -8.44 11.77
N GLY A 205 -26.70 -7.12 11.89
CA GLY A 205 -26.22 -6.47 13.11
C GLY A 205 -24.71 -6.69 13.36
N ILE A 206 -23.93 -7.06 12.34
CA ILE A 206 -22.49 -7.29 12.46
C ILE A 206 -21.70 -6.00 12.34
N VAL A 207 -22.16 -5.08 11.49
CA VAL A 207 -21.54 -3.76 11.30
C VAL A 207 -22.57 -2.65 11.36
N LYS A 208 -22.12 -1.44 11.74
CA LYS A 208 -22.94 -0.22 11.71
C LYS A 208 -22.08 0.93 11.17
N ARG A 209 -22.63 1.68 10.20
CA ARG A 209 -21.97 2.90 9.72
C ARG A 209 -22.29 4.06 10.65
N SER A 210 -21.27 4.85 11.00
CA SER A 210 -21.40 6.05 11.82
C SER A 210 -20.59 7.19 11.19
N LYS A 211 -21.24 8.11 10.50
CA LYS A 211 -20.60 9.21 9.74
C LYS A 211 -19.52 8.69 8.79
N SER A 212 -18.25 9.03 9.06
CA SER A 212 -17.07 8.60 8.30
C SER A 212 -16.44 7.30 8.81
N ASN A 213 -17.03 6.66 9.84
CA ASN A 213 -16.48 5.47 10.49
C ASN A 213 -17.32 4.24 10.22
N LEU A 214 -16.70 3.09 10.35
CA LEU A 214 -17.39 1.80 10.46
C LEU A 214 -17.22 1.24 11.86
N VAL A 215 -18.31 0.89 12.53
CA VAL A 215 -18.29 0.17 13.78
C VAL A 215 -18.59 -1.30 13.47
N VAL A 216 -17.65 -2.18 13.79
CA VAL A 216 -17.85 -3.62 13.80
C VAL A 216 -18.38 -3.99 15.18
N LEU A 217 -19.60 -4.50 15.23
CA LEU A 217 -20.34 -4.81 16.45
C LEU A 217 -20.09 -6.24 16.95
N ASP A 218 -19.64 -7.15 16.05
CA ASP A 218 -19.40 -8.56 16.36
C ASP A 218 -18.22 -9.09 15.51
N LEU A 219 -17.00 -8.92 16.05
CA LEU A 219 -15.76 -9.40 15.43
C LEU A 219 -15.70 -10.93 15.38
N ILE A 220 -16.17 -11.62 16.41
CA ILE A 220 -16.15 -13.08 16.48
C ILE A 220 -16.99 -13.66 15.35
N ARG A 221 -18.21 -13.14 15.17
CA ARG A 221 -19.10 -13.59 14.10
C ARG A 221 -18.55 -13.26 12.72
N LEU A 222 -17.96 -12.07 12.54
CA LEU A 222 -17.31 -11.69 11.28
C LEU A 222 -16.14 -12.63 10.95
N ARG A 223 -15.30 -12.95 11.94
CA ARG A 223 -14.18 -13.88 11.79
C ARG A 223 -14.68 -15.28 11.40
N LYS A 224 -15.67 -15.81 12.11
CA LYS A 224 -16.23 -17.13 11.82
C LYS A 224 -16.78 -17.26 10.40
N MET A 225 -17.45 -16.21 9.88
CA MET A 225 -17.94 -16.19 8.47
C MET A 225 -16.81 -16.33 7.44
N ILE A 226 -15.58 -15.96 7.80
CA ILE A 226 -14.42 -16.07 6.90
C ILE A 226 -13.76 -17.45 7.07
N GLU A 227 -13.59 -17.92 8.31
CA GLU A 227 -12.98 -19.21 8.64
C GLU A 227 -13.77 -20.39 8.04
N ASP A 228 -15.09 -20.31 8.03
CA ASP A 228 -15.98 -21.32 7.43
C ASP A 228 -15.73 -21.52 5.91
N VAL A 229 -15.04 -20.58 5.24
CA VAL A 229 -14.80 -20.61 3.78
C VAL A 229 -13.32 -20.73 3.43
N VAL A 230 -12.44 -20.14 4.22
CA VAL A 230 -11.00 -20.03 3.90
C VAL A 230 -10.16 -21.03 4.72
N GLY A 231 -10.74 -21.65 5.74
CA GLY A 231 -10.00 -22.37 6.78
C GLY A 231 -9.45 -21.43 7.85
N GLU A 232 -8.76 -21.97 8.84
CA GLU A 232 -8.23 -21.18 9.97
C GLU A 232 -7.32 -20.02 9.45
N ILE A 233 -7.67 -18.82 9.88
CA ILE A 233 -6.85 -17.62 9.61
C ILE A 233 -5.79 -17.53 10.71
N ASN A 234 -4.57 -17.94 10.40
CA ASN A 234 -3.39 -17.74 11.25
C ASN A 234 -2.96 -16.28 11.27
#